data_d0726656e802f646d01ee1a3389708a1
#
_entry.id   d0726656e802f646d01ee1a3389708a1
#
_cell.length_a   1.000
_cell.length_b   1.000
_cell.length_c   1.000
_cell.angle_alpha   90.00
_cell.angle_beta   90.00
_cell.angle_gamma   90.00
#
_symmetry.space_group_name_H-M   'P 1'
#
loop_
_entity.id
_entity.type
_entity.pdbx_description
1 polymer ?
#
loop_
_entity_poly.entity_id
_entity_poly.type
_entity_poly.pdbx_seq_one_letter_code
_entity_poly.pdbx_strand_id
1 'polypeptide(L)'
;MDYEFLADLNVDYLVRQKLSLILNNVVSGSEQVLLTPLGKSYAPDLILREFDAIFNKPSNRKLINAELLKSELQNRDKYGPRSVMLPWSLRRDSVLEYFEAEVKGPDLITTPPISKDMFKLRPISLEVASRFLKNSTSSGFPFVTRKGEVKEWYNVNYSNDLKTEWPAVIYTRTQEGNKTRNIWGVCMSLILAETRFYRPLLDYQKKQSWRSALVGPDEVDSKVTELVNSAMLRNVSLLSIDFSRYDATVKSRLQRYAFDYIKCLFQKSYHDEIDYLYHRFNTMPLITPDGIMKGSHGVPSGSTFTNEVDSIVQYLISVNSKYIFKENIQIQGDDGVCAIPKDNIERVFKSYTDHGLIVNEDKSKVSQNSCTYLQKYYCSDYRGSNGIIGGIYPVYRALIRLVYQERWTNFEDFGILGKDYYSIRAITILENCKHHPLFTELVKFVISLDKYNLKYSQ
;
A
#
# COMPACT_ATOMS: atom_id res chain seq x y z
N MET A 1 -10.64 0.20 29.98
CA MET A 1 -10.71 -1.27 30.22
C MET A 1 -9.31 -1.70 30.65
N ASP A 2 -9.25 -2.54 31.67
CA ASP A 2 -8.00 -3.20 32.04
C ASP A 2 -7.93 -4.53 31.29
N TYR A 3 -6.83 -4.73 30.59
CA TYR A 3 -6.58 -5.93 29.80
C TYR A 3 -5.73 -6.90 30.64
N GLU A 4 -6.37 -7.83 31.35
CA GLU A 4 -5.69 -8.78 32.27
C GLU A 4 -4.56 -9.54 31.58
N PHE A 5 -4.74 -9.94 30.32
CA PHE A 5 -3.71 -10.67 29.56
C PHE A 5 -2.40 -9.87 29.32
N LEU A 6 -2.41 -8.54 29.50
CA LEU A 6 -1.19 -7.74 29.42
C LEU A 6 -0.29 -7.96 30.65
N ALA A 7 -0.81 -8.47 31.75
CA ALA A 7 -0.03 -8.79 32.94
C ALA A 7 0.95 -9.96 32.68
N ASP A 8 0.59 -10.88 31.78
CA ASP A 8 1.42 -12.03 31.40
C ASP A 8 2.58 -11.66 30.48
N LEU A 9 2.59 -10.43 29.94
CA LEU A 9 3.69 -9.95 29.12
C LEU A 9 4.85 -9.51 30.01
N ASN A 10 6.03 -10.06 29.75
CA ASN A 10 7.26 -9.68 30.45
C ASN A 10 7.79 -8.33 29.97
N VAL A 11 7.05 -7.25 30.26
CA VAL A 11 7.40 -5.87 29.91
C VAL A 11 7.17 -4.93 31.09
N ASP A 12 7.81 -3.78 31.03
CA ASP A 12 7.68 -2.72 32.02
C ASP A 12 6.22 -2.27 32.22
N TYR A 13 5.88 -1.82 33.42
CA TYR A 13 4.55 -1.31 33.76
C TYR A 13 4.11 -0.15 32.85
N LEU A 14 5.03 0.78 32.52
CA LEU A 14 4.72 1.92 31.65
C LEU A 14 4.39 1.45 30.22
N VAL A 15 5.04 0.37 29.76
CA VAL A 15 4.71 -0.23 28.43
C VAL A 15 3.32 -0.84 28.45
N ARG A 16 2.94 -1.53 29.53
CA ARG A 16 1.57 -2.05 29.70
C ARG A 16 0.51 -0.94 29.70
N GLN A 17 0.79 0.19 30.36
CA GLN A 17 -0.09 1.36 30.31
C GLN A 17 -0.24 1.92 28.90
N LYS A 18 0.87 2.07 28.15
CA LYS A 18 0.83 2.50 26.75
C LYS A 18 0.01 1.56 25.88
N LEU A 19 0.16 0.24 26.06
CA LEU A 19 -0.63 -0.77 25.34
C LEU A 19 -2.11 -0.64 25.65
N SER A 20 -2.48 -0.50 26.92
CA SER A 20 -3.88 -0.28 27.34
C SER A 20 -4.47 0.95 26.66
N LEU A 21 -3.72 2.06 26.58
CA LEU A 21 -4.18 3.28 25.88
C LEU A 21 -4.37 3.03 24.38
N ILE A 22 -3.45 2.31 23.72
CA ILE A 22 -3.56 1.96 22.31
C ILE A 22 -4.80 1.11 22.07
N LEU A 23 -5.00 0.05 22.87
CA LEU A 23 -6.14 -0.84 22.74
C LEU A 23 -7.46 -0.13 23.02
N ASN A 24 -7.53 0.75 24.02
CA ASN A 24 -8.71 1.57 24.30
C ASN A 24 -9.07 2.48 23.12
N ASN A 25 -8.09 3.10 22.47
CA ASN A 25 -8.29 3.89 21.26
C ASN A 25 -8.82 3.03 20.09
N VAL A 26 -8.28 1.81 19.96
CA VAL A 26 -8.75 0.85 18.94
C VAL A 26 -10.21 0.47 19.18
N VAL A 27 -10.59 0.25 20.45
CA VAL A 27 -11.97 -0.12 20.85
C VAL A 27 -12.93 1.03 20.58
N SER A 28 -12.59 2.22 21.04
CA SER A 28 -13.51 3.37 20.97
C SER A 28 -13.72 3.88 19.55
N GLY A 29 -12.71 3.77 18.69
CA GLY A 29 -12.72 4.49 17.44
C GLY A 29 -12.58 6.02 17.62
N SER A 30 -12.87 6.79 16.59
CA SER A 30 -12.85 8.26 16.65
C SER A 30 -13.71 8.86 15.54
N GLU A 31 -14.54 9.80 15.88
CA GLU A 31 -15.32 10.61 14.93
C GLU A 31 -14.63 11.95 14.60
N GLN A 32 -13.40 12.16 15.09
CA GLN A 32 -12.68 13.40 14.88
C GLN A 32 -12.40 13.66 13.40
N VAL A 33 -12.87 14.79 12.89
CA VAL A 33 -12.59 15.26 11.53
C VAL A 33 -11.39 16.20 11.56
N LEU A 34 -10.35 15.83 10.82
CA LEU A 34 -9.14 16.63 10.66
C LEU A 34 -9.15 17.35 9.31
N LEU A 35 -9.20 18.68 9.35
CA LEU A 35 -9.18 19.53 8.17
C LEU A 35 -7.79 20.16 7.96
N THR A 36 -7.38 20.30 6.69
CA THR A 36 -6.24 21.15 6.32
C THR A 36 -6.59 22.63 6.53
N PRO A 37 -5.63 23.57 6.47
CA PRO A 37 -5.94 25.00 6.49
C PRO A 37 -6.93 25.41 5.39
N LEU A 38 -6.86 24.81 4.21
CA LEU A 38 -7.82 25.02 3.13
C LEU A 38 -9.24 24.63 3.57
N GLY A 39 -9.42 23.42 4.10
CA GLY A 39 -10.71 22.94 4.59
C GLY A 39 -11.24 23.68 5.83
N LYS A 40 -10.35 24.33 6.60
CA LYS A 40 -10.75 25.21 7.72
C LYS A 40 -11.17 26.61 7.28
N SER A 41 -10.59 27.11 6.19
CA SER A 41 -10.87 28.47 5.69
C SER A 41 -12.21 28.56 4.96
N TYR A 42 -12.63 27.46 4.36
CA TYR A 42 -13.88 27.33 3.61
C TYR A 42 -14.63 26.09 4.07
N ALA A 43 -15.95 26.15 4.14
CA ALA A 43 -16.74 24.95 4.45
C ALA A 43 -16.47 23.86 3.39
N PRO A 44 -16.15 22.62 3.80
CA PRO A 44 -15.85 21.56 2.84
C PRO A 44 -16.92 21.33 1.77
N ASP A 45 -18.20 21.41 2.15
CA ASP A 45 -19.32 21.26 1.21
C ASP A 45 -19.39 22.40 0.18
N LEU A 46 -18.98 23.60 0.58
CA LEU A 46 -18.89 24.73 -0.35
C LEU A 46 -17.76 24.49 -1.37
N ILE A 47 -16.61 24.01 -0.91
CA ILE A 47 -15.48 23.65 -1.79
C ILE A 47 -15.91 22.61 -2.82
N LEU A 48 -16.62 21.56 -2.39
CA LEU A 48 -17.12 20.54 -3.31
C LEU A 48 -18.09 21.12 -4.33
N ARG A 49 -19.07 21.90 -3.88
CA ARG A 49 -20.09 22.52 -4.76
C ARG A 49 -19.48 23.44 -5.79
N GLU A 50 -18.52 24.27 -5.40
CA GLU A 50 -17.83 25.18 -6.32
C GLU A 50 -16.98 24.42 -7.34
N PHE A 51 -16.29 23.35 -6.89
CA PHE A 51 -15.54 22.49 -7.82
C PHE A 51 -16.46 21.71 -8.75
N ASP A 52 -17.61 21.20 -8.27
CA ASP A 52 -18.64 20.59 -9.10
C ASP A 52 -19.11 21.52 -10.25
N ALA A 53 -19.28 22.81 -9.96
CA ALA A 53 -19.66 23.77 -10.96
C ALA A 53 -18.56 23.94 -12.04
N ILE A 54 -17.28 23.91 -11.65
CA ILE A 54 -16.15 23.92 -12.59
C ILE A 54 -16.10 22.63 -13.41
N PHE A 55 -16.18 21.48 -12.74
CA PHE A 55 -16.09 20.16 -13.36
C PHE A 55 -17.20 19.96 -14.40
N ASN A 56 -18.42 20.41 -14.12
CA ASN A 56 -19.59 20.22 -14.96
C ASN A 56 -19.75 21.27 -16.07
N LYS A 57 -18.85 22.23 -16.22
CA LYS A 57 -18.87 23.15 -17.38
C LYS A 57 -18.84 22.33 -18.67
N PRO A 58 -19.66 22.67 -19.69
CA PRO A 58 -19.70 21.90 -20.96
C PRO A 58 -18.33 21.78 -21.64
N SER A 59 -17.49 22.84 -21.56
CA SER A 59 -16.12 22.83 -22.10
C SER A 59 -15.24 21.78 -21.40
N ASN A 60 -15.36 21.60 -20.10
CA ASN A 60 -14.58 20.69 -19.31
C ASN A 60 -15.08 19.26 -19.46
N ARG A 61 -16.40 19.08 -19.49
CA ARG A 61 -17.04 17.75 -19.66
C ARG A 61 -16.67 17.09 -20.98
N LYS A 62 -16.47 17.85 -22.05
CA LYS A 62 -16.04 17.33 -23.36
C LYS A 62 -14.64 16.72 -23.36
N LEU A 63 -13.80 17.07 -22.39
CA LEU A 63 -12.44 16.55 -22.26
C LEU A 63 -12.37 15.21 -21.55
N ILE A 64 -13.49 14.75 -20.96
CA ILE A 64 -13.56 13.59 -20.08
C ILE A 64 -14.39 12.50 -20.77
N ASN A 65 -13.76 11.35 -21.08
CA ASN A 65 -14.47 10.21 -21.63
C ASN A 65 -15.33 9.51 -20.56
N ALA A 66 -16.20 8.58 -20.99
CA ALA A 66 -17.17 7.93 -20.11
C ALA A 66 -16.54 7.16 -18.94
N GLU A 67 -15.41 6.47 -19.17
CA GLU A 67 -14.71 5.68 -18.16
C GLU A 67 -14.03 6.57 -17.12
N LEU A 68 -13.35 7.64 -17.54
CA LEU A 68 -12.76 8.62 -16.63
C LEU A 68 -13.86 9.30 -15.82
N LEU A 69 -14.98 9.66 -16.44
CA LEU A 69 -16.13 10.23 -15.73
C LEU A 69 -16.64 9.30 -14.63
N LYS A 70 -16.83 8.01 -14.95
CA LYS A 70 -17.26 7.01 -13.96
C LYS A 70 -16.29 6.96 -12.77
N SER A 71 -14.99 6.97 -13.04
CA SER A 71 -13.96 7.01 -12.00
C SER A 71 -14.05 8.29 -11.15
N GLU A 72 -14.25 9.44 -11.78
CA GLU A 72 -14.39 10.72 -11.07
C GLU A 72 -15.62 10.75 -10.15
N LEU A 73 -16.77 10.32 -10.64
CA LEU A 73 -18.00 10.26 -9.85
C LEU A 73 -17.86 9.30 -8.66
N GLN A 74 -17.25 8.12 -8.84
CA GLN A 74 -16.97 7.21 -7.74
C GLN A 74 -16.04 7.81 -6.66
N ASN A 75 -15.11 8.67 -7.05
CA ASN A 75 -14.26 9.38 -6.09
C ASN A 75 -14.98 10.56 -5.46
N ARG A 76 -15.84 11.26 -6.20
CA ARG A 76 -16.71 12.32 -5.68
C ARG A 76 -17.61 11.81 -4.55
N ASP A 77 -18.21 10.65 -4.73
CA ASP A 77 -19.10 10.02 -3.72
C ASP A 77 -18.37 9.65 -2.42
N LYS A 78 -17.02 9.58 -2.46
CA LYS A 78 -16.17 9.38 -1.28
C LYS A 78 -15.73 10.69 -0.62
N TYR A 79 -16.20 11.85 -1.12
CA TYR A 79 -15.80 13.13 -0.56
C TYR A 79 -16.27 13.25 0.89
N GLY A 80 -15.31 13.41 1.79
CA GLY A 80 -15.57 13.45 3.22
C GLY A 80 -14.32 13.19 4.07
N PRO A 81 -14.50 13.04 5.38
CA PRO A 81 -13.42 12.84 6.34
C PRO A 81 -12.53 11.65 6.01
N ARG A 82 -11.24 11.79 6.35
CA ARG A 82 -10.22 10.75 6.21
C ARG A 82 -9.66 10.29 7.56
N SER A 83 -10.06 10.92 8.65
CA SER A 83 -9.57 10.68 10.01
C SER A 83 -10.56 9.92 10.90
N VAL A 84 -11.78 9.69 10.43
CA VAL A 84 -12.78 8.92 11.15
C VAL A 84 -12.34 7.47 11.27
N MET A 85 -12.32 6.96 12.50
CA MET A 85 -11.90 5.62 12.84
C MET A 85 -13.10 4.81 13.37
N LEU A 86 -13.45 3.74 12.68
CA LEU A 86 -14.50 2.83 13.11
C LEU A 86 -14.10 2.14 14.43
N PRO A 87 -15.04 1.91 15.35
CA PRO A 87 -14.79 1.17 16.58
C PRO A 87 -14.44 -0.29 16.30
N TRP A 88 -13.79 -0.95 17.27
CA TRP A 88 -13.36 -2.34 17.14
C TRP A 88 -14.48 -3.31 16.79
N SER A 89 -15.66 -3.12 17.37
CA SER A 89 -16.85 -3.95 17.11
C SER A 89 -17.24 -4.06 15.64
N LEU A 90 -16.91 -3.05 14.82
CA LEU A 90 -17.22 -3.03 13.37
C LEU A 90 -16.08 -3.52 12.48
N ARG A 91 -14.92 -3.86 13.03
CA ARG A 91 -13.75 -4.30 12.25
C ARG A 91 -13.00 -5.51 12.82
N ARG A 92 -13.49 -6.04 13.93
CA ARG A 92 -12.98 -7.24 14.57
C ARG A 92 -12.90 -8.42 13.60
N ASP A 93 -13.97 -8.69 12.88
CA ASP A 93 -14.07 -9.83 11.96
C ASP A 93 -13.02 -9.76 10.85
N SER A 94 -12.69 -8.56 10.38
CA SER A 94 -11.62 -8.39 9.38
C SER A 94 -10.22 -8.79 9.89
N VAL A 95 -10.01 -8.89 11.20
CA VAL A 95 -8.78 -9.43 11.79
C VAL A 95 -8.86 -10.95 11.92
N LEU A 96 -10.03 -11.48 12.28
CA LEU A 96 -10.24 -12.93 12.37
C LEU A 96 -9.95 -13.63 11.03
N GLU A 97 -10.32 -13.01 9.92
CA GLU A 97 -10.08 -13.48 8.57
C GLU A 97 -8.60 -13.79 8.29
N TYR A 98 -7.66 -13.06 8.91
CA TYR A 98 -6.22 -13.35 8.79
C TYR A 98 -5.84 -14.73 9.32
N PHE A 99 -6.57 -15.25 10.29
CA PHE A 99 -6.31 -16.52 10.98
C PHE A 99 -7.19 -17.67 10.49
N GLU A 100 -8.05 -17.45 9.49
CA GLU A 100 -8.83 -18.51 8.85
C GLU A 100 -7.93 -19.53 8.14
N ALA A 101 -8.44 -20.74 7.98
CA ALA A 101 -7.74 -21.82 7.29
C ALA A 101 -7.43 -21.49 5.83
N GLU A 102 -6.28 -21.96 5.36
CA GLU A 102 -5.88 -21.78 3.97
C GLU A 102 -6.52 -22.78 3.02
N VAL A 103 -6.70 -22.35 1.78
CA VAL A 103 -7.14 -23.19 0.66
C VAL A 103 -5.92 -23.89 0.05
N LYS A 104 -6.01 -25.20 -0.19
CA LYS A 104 -4.99 -25.95 -0.92
C LYS A 104 -5.18 -25.75 -2.42
N GLY A 105 -4.32 -24.96 -3.04
CA GLY A 105 -4.28 -24.75 -4.48
C GLY A 105 -3.20 -25.59 -5.18
N PRO A 106 -3.03 -25.45 -6.50
CA PRO A 106 -1.95 -26.06 -7.26
C PRO A 106 -0.56 -25.61 -6.78
N ASP A 107 0.48 -26.37 -7.12
CA ASP A 107 1.85 -25.96 -6.85
C ASP A 107 2.32 -24.90 -7.82
N LEU A 108 3.12 -23.96 -7.32
CA LEU A 108 3.71 -22.88 -8.10
C LEU A 108 5.21 -23.12 -8.33
N ILE A 109 5.67 -22.80 -9.53
CA ILE A 109 7.10 -22.74 -9.83
C ILE A 109 7.62 -21.40 -9.31
N THR A 110 8.56 -21.47 -8.39
CA THR A 110 9.12 -20.28 -7.69
C THR A 110 10.46 -19.81 -8.24
N THR A 111 10.94 -20.40 -9.32
CA THR A 111 12.22 -20.05 -9.91
C THR A 111 12.19 -18.61 -10.44
N PRO A 112 13.18 -17.77 -10.10
CA PRO A 112 13.30 -16.43 -10.66
C PRO A 112 13.35 -16.44 -12.19
N PRO A 113 12.91 -15.36 -12.85
CA PRO A 113 12.86 -15.29 -14.33
C PRO A 113 14.22 -15.45 -15.00
N ILE A 114 15.31 -15.10 -14.29
CA ILE A 114 16.67 -15.10 -14.82
C ILE A 114 17.54 -15.98 -13.90
N SER A 115 17.86 -17.19 -14.33
CA SER A 115 18.66 -18.14 -13.54
C SER A 115 20.06 -17.65 -13.19
N LYS A 116 20.66 -16.78 -14.02
CA LYS A 116 21.98 -16.18 -13.74
C LYS A 116 21.99 -15.29 -12.49
N ASP A 117 20.84 -14.83 -11.99
CA ASP A 117 20.74 -14.00 -10.81
C ASP A 117 20.57 -14.80 -9.51
N MET A 118 20.41 -16.11 -9.62
CA MET A 118 20.26 -16.98 -8.46
C MET A 118 21.50 -16.96 -7.58
N PHE A 119 21.26 -16.97 -6.27
CA PHE A 119 22.30 -17.08 -5.22
C PHE A 119 23.37 -15.98 -5.20
N LYS A 120 23.04 -14.77 -5.67
CA LYS A 120 23.98 -13.63 -5.71
C LYS A 120 23.80 -12.60 -4.60
N LEU A 121 22.59 -12.41 -4.14
CA LEU A 121 22.31 -11.39 -3.14
C LEU A 121 22.90 -11.74 -1.77
N ARG A 122 23.25 -10.71 -1.03
CA ARG A 122 23.70 -10.77 0.38
C ARG A 122 22.91 -9.75 1.19
N PRO A 123 22.59 -10.05 2.45
CA PRO A 123 21.99 -9.06 3.33
C PRO A 123 22.98 -7.94 3.63
N ILE A 124 22.47 -6.72 3.81
CA ILE A 124 23.25 -5.59 4.29
C ILE A 124 23.51 -5.71 5.80
N SER A 125 24.49 -4.98 6.31
CA SER A 125 24.78 -4.96 7.75
C SER A 125 23.64 -4.34 8.55
N LEU A 126 23.57 -4.66 9.86
CA LEU A 126 22.61 -4.09 10.77
C LEU A 126 22.69 -2.56 10.84
N GLU A 127 23.91 -2.05 10.89
CA GLU A 127 24.18 -0.60 10.91
C GLU A 127 23.58 0.09 9.66
N VAL A 128 23.82 -0.46 8.48
CA VAL A 128 23.26 0.06 7.23
C VAL A 128 21.73 -0.05 7.24
N ALA A 129 21.17 -1.19 7.68
CA ALA A 129 19.73 -1.39 7.76
C ALA A 129 19.06 -0.36 8.67
N SER A 130 19.69 -0.01 9.81
CA SER A 130 19.16 0.97 10.76
C SER A 130 18.98 2.37 10.17
N ARG A 131 19.73 2.73 9.12
CA ARG A 131 19.63 4.03 8.44
C ARG A 131 18.34 4.19 7.62
N PHE A 132 17.73 3.08 7.22
CA PHE A 132 16.49 3.06 6.44
C PHE A 132 15.22 3.10 7.30
N LEU A 133 15.35 3.02 8.63
CA LEU A 133 14.19 3.04 9.51
C LEU A 133 13.55 4.43 9.54
N LYS A 134 12.22 4.45 9.48
CA LYS A 134 11.45 5.67 9.67
C LYS A 134 11.33 5.99 11.16
N ASN A 135 12.14 6.92 11.66
CA ASN A 135 12.26 7.26 13.07
C ASN A 135 10.93 7.65 13.76
N SER A 136 9.97 8.22 13.03
CA SER A 136 8.68 8.68 13.56
C SER A 136 7.63 7.57 13.75
N THR A 137 7.90 6.33 13.33
CA THR A 137 6.97 5.20 13.50
C THR A 137 7.24 4.44 14.80
N SER A 138 6.24 3.69 15.29
CA SER A 138 6.37 2.88 16.50
C SER A 138 7.47 1.83 16.37
N SER A 139 8.23 1.64 17.46
CA SER A 139 9.23 0.58 17.60
C SER A 139 8.60 -0.80 17.85
N GLY A 140 7.30 -0.87 18.16
CA GLY A 140 6.72 -2.09 18.71
C GLY A 140 7.34 -2.45 20.06
N PHE A 141 7.23 -3.71 20.45
CA PHE A 141 7.87 -4.21 21.66
C PHE A 141 9.40 -4.13 21.59
N PRO A 142 10.08 -4.07 22.75
CA PRO A 142 9.52 -3.97 24.12
C PRO A 142 9.14 -2.55 24.57
N PHE A 143 9.38 -1.50 23.78
CA PHE A 143 9.28 -0.11 24.23
C PHE A 143 7.97 0.58 23.89
N VAL A 144 7.35 0.22 22.77
CA VAL A 144 6.12 0.86 22.27
C VAL A 144 6.24 2.38 22.24
N THR A 145 7.33 2.86 21.60
CA THR A 145 7.65 4.29 21.43
C THR A 145 8.12 4.58 20.00
N ARG A 146 8.61 5.79 19.68
CA ARG A 146 9.15 6.08 18.34
C ARG A 146 10.49 5.36 18.12
N LYS A 147 10.70 4.81 16.92
CA LYS A 147 11.95 4.11 16.57
C LYS A 147 13.20 4.95 16.81
N GLY A 148 13.12 6.27 16.51
CA GLY A 148 14.25 7.18 16.73
C GLY A 148 14.73 7.28 18.17
N GLU A 149 13.85 7.07 19.15
CA GLU A 149 14.16 7.18 20.57
C GLU A 149 14.91 5.97 21.13
N VAL A 150 14.80 4.81 20.47
CA VAL A 150 15.37 3.53 20.94
C VAL A 150 16.44 2.96 20.01
N LYS A 151 16.77 3.65 18.95
CA LYS A 151 17.67 3.17 17.89
C LYS A 151 19.04 2.77 18.42
N GLU A 152 19.61 3.54 19.34
CA GLU A 152 20.93 3.27 19.94
C GLU A 152 20.91 2.00 20.80
N TRP A 153 19.83 1.75 21.52
CA TRP A 153 19.67 0.54 22.32
C TRP A 153 19.78 -0.73 21.46
N TYR A 154 19.24 -0.71 20.26
CA TYR A 154 19.28 -1.84 19.32
C TYR A 154 20.66 -2.11 18.74
N ASN A 155 21.59 -1.14 18.77
CA ASN A 155 22.96 -1.37 18.32
C ASN A 155 23.67 -2.45 19.18
N VAL A 156 23.27 -2.59 20.43
CA VAL A 156 23.85 -3.55 21.39
C VAL A 156 22.95 -4.75 21.61
N ASN A 157 21.63 -4.55 21.71
CA ASN A 157 20.69 -5.54 22.22
C ASN A 157 19.92 -6.29 21.11
N TYR A 158 20.14 -5.94 19.85
CA TYR A 158 19.39 -6.47 18.70
C TYR A 158 19.25 -8.00 18.72
N SER A 159 20.36 -8.75 18.85
CA SER A 159 20.35 -10.19 18.74
C SER A 159 19.57 -10.88 19.86
N ASN A 160 19.61 -10.34 21.06
CA ASN A 160 18.86 -10.88 22.20
C ASN A 160 17.38 -10.52 22.09
N ASP A 161 17.07 -9.30 21.68
CA ASP A 161 15.69 -8.85 21.48
C ASP A 161 14.99 -9.63 20.37
N LEU A 162 15.67 -9.91 19.26
CA LEU A 162 15.13 -10.70 18.14
C LEU A 162 14.71 -12.12 18.61
N LYS A 163 15.50 -12.74 19.48
CA LYS A 163 15.21 -14.08 20.02
C LYS A 163 13.99 -14.12 20.95
N THR A 164 13.56 -12.98 21.48
CA THR A 164 12.37 -12.91 22.35
C THR A 164 11.07 -13.10 21.56
N GLU A 165 11.11 -12.96 20.25
CA GLU A 165 9.99 -13.22 19.33
C GLU A 165 8.71 -12.45 19.70
N TRP A 166 8.87 -11.16 20.01
CA TRP A 166 7.78 -10.29 20.41
C TRP A 166 6.56 -10.37 19.51
N PRO A 167 5.33 -10.27 20.08
CA PRO A 167 4.11 -10.13 19.27
C PRO A 167 4.04 -8.76 18.58
N ALA A 168 3.25 -8.67 17.53
CA ALA A 168 2.82 -7.40 16.99
C ALA A 168 1.69 -6.79 17.82
N VAL A 169 1.53 -5.47 17.75
CA VAL A 169 0.42 -4.73 18.36
C VAL A 169 -0.50 -4.22 17.25
N ILE A 170 -1.80 -4.34 17.44
CA ILE A 170 -2.77 -3.78 16.50
C ILE A 170 -2.80 -2.26 16.57
N TYR A 171 -2.71 -1.62 15.41
CA TYR A 171 -2.91 -0.19 15.21
C TYR A 171 -3.99 0.04 14.14
N THR A 172 -4.28 1.30 13.89
CA THR A 172 -5.35 1.71 12.97
C THR A 172 -4.82 2.67 11.93
N ARG A 173 -5.28 2.51 10.69
CA ARG A 173 -5.12 3.47 9.62
C ARG A 173 -6.46 3.81 9.00
N THR A 174 -6.77 5.10 8.95
CA THR A 174 -8.02 5.62 8.39
C THR A 174 -7.81 6.07 6.94
N GLN A 175 -8.87 6.06 6.14
CA GLN A 175 -8.87 6.46 4.73
C GLN A 175 -10.20 7.15 4.37
N GLU A 176 -10.25 7.72 3.15
CA GLU A 176 -11.50 8.24 2.58
C GLU A 176 -12.61 7.18 2.51
N GLY A 177 -13.86 7.61 2.59
CA GLY A 177 -15.03 6.73 2.56
C GLY A 177 -15.22 5.93 3.86
N ASN A 178 -14.83 6.50 5.00
CA ASN A 178 -14.93 5.90 6.34
C ASN A 178 -14.25 4.52 6.45
N LYS A 179 -13.26 4.25 5.60
CA LYS A 179 -12.52 2.99 5.62
C LYS A 179 -11.45 3.00 6.71
N THR A 180 -11.49 2.02 7.59
CA THR A 180 -10.51 1.83 8.67
C THR A 180 -9.81 0.49 8.48
N ARG A 181 -8.47 0.51 8.37
CA ARG A 181 -7.63 -0.68 8.24
C ARG A 181 -6.96 -1.03 9.56
N ASN A 182 -6.83 -2.31 9.84
CA ASN A 182 -6.03 -2.84 10.93
C ASN A 182 -4.57 -2.95 10.48
N ILE A 183 -3.65 -2.40 11.28
CA ILE A 183 -2.22 -2.38 10.98
C ILE A 183 -1.47 -3.14 12.07
N TRP A 184 -0.51 -3.94 11.67
CA TRP A 184 0.35 -4.72 12.58
C TRP A 184 1.57 -3.88 12.96
N GLY A 185 1.72 -3.55 14.23
CA GLY A 185 2.89 -2.86 14.77
C GLY A 185 3.98 -3.84 15.13
N VAL A 186 4.85 -4.13 14.20
CA VAL A 186 5.93 -5.13 14.32
C VAL A 186 7.08 -4.58 15.14
N CYS A 187 7.73 -5.44 15.96
CA CYS A 187 8.87 -5.06 16.78
C CYS A 187 10.09 -4.64 15.93
N MET A 188 10.86 -3.70 16.44
CA MET A 188 11.97 -3.09 15.70
C MET A 188 13.09 -4.07 15.37
N SER A 189 13.38 -5.05 16.24
CA SER A 189 14.38 -6.08 15.96
C SER A 189 14.02 -6.90 14.71
N LEU A 190 12.76 -7.31 14.56
CA LEU A 190 12.31 -8.03 13.38
C LEU A 190 12.34 -7.13 12.13
N ILE A 191 11.89 -5.88 12.24
CA ILE A 191 11.99 -4.91 11.13
C ILE A 191 13.43 -4.70 10.68
N LEU A 192 14.39 -4.65 11.61
CA LEU A 192 15.81 -4.56 11.29
C LEU A 192 16.30 -5.83 10.58
N ALA A 193 15.92 -7.01 11.08
CA ALA A 193 16.26 -8.29 10.46
C ALA A 193 15.73 -8.36 9.02
N GLU A 194 14.46 -8.03 8.82
CA GLU A 194 13.83 -7.98 7.50
C GLU A 194 14.51 -6.96 6.58
N THR A 195 14.82 -5.75 7.08
CA THR A 195 15.42 -4.67 6.27
C THR A 195 16.78 -5.07 5.70
N ARG A 196 17.54 -5.91 6.41
CA ARG A 196 18.83 -6.44 5.92
C ARG A 196 18.68 -7.19 4.58
N PHE A 197 17.61 -7.94 4.43
CA PHE A 197 17.30 -8.71 3.22
C PHE A 197 16.46 -7.92 2.22
N TYR A 198 15.53 -7.13 2.71
CA TYR A 198 14.61 -6.35 1.89
C TYR A 198 15.34 -5.36 0.98
N ARG A 199 16.38 -4.67 1.47
CA ARG A 199 17.06 -3.64 0.67
C ARG A 199 17.73 -4.20 -0.59
N PRO A 200 18.58 -5.24 -0.53
CA PRO A 200 19.12 -5.84 -1.75
C PRO A 200 18.06 -6.50 -2.62
N LEU A 201 16.99 -7.08 -2.02
CA LEU A 201 15.86 -7.58 -2.78
C LEU A 201 15.16 -6.47 -3.57
N LEU A 202 14.90 -5.33 -2.94
CA LEU A 202 14.28 -4.16 -3.59
C LEU A 202 15.12 -3.66 -4.77
N ASP A 203 16.45 -3.60 -4.62
CA ASP A 203 17.36 -3.18 -5.70
C ASP A 203 17.40 -4.18 -6.86
N TYR A 204 17.17 -5.46 -6.58
CA TYR A 204 16.95 -6.48 -7.61
C TYR A 204 15.59 -6.30 -8.29
N GLN A 205 14.52 -6.13 -7.50
CA GLN A 205 13.16 -6.01 -8.00
C GLN A 205 12.95 -4.77 -8.89
N LYS A 206 13.64 -3.65 -8.61
CA LYS A 206 13.61 -2.45 -9.46
C LYS A 206 14.08 -2.70 -10.90
N LYS A 207 14.86 -3.75 -11.13
CA LYS A 207 15.35 -4.12 -12.46
C LYS A 207 14.38 -5.04 -13.22
N GLN A 208 13.33 -5.49 -12.56
CA GLN A 208 12.34 -6.37 -13.18
C GLN A 208 11.32 -5.55 -13.97
N SER A 209 11.05 -5.94 -15.21
CA SER A 209 10.14 -5.22 -16.11
C SER A 209 8.72 -5.08 -15.57
N TRP A 210 8.29 -5.99 -14.71
CA TRP A 210 6.97 -6.02 -14.10
C TRP A 210 6.85 -5.19 -12.81
N ARG A 211 7.92 -4.51 -12.37
CA ARG A 211 8.02 -3.73 -11.12
C ARG A 211 8.29 -2.23 -11.34
N SER A 212 7.73 -1.64 -12.41
CA SER A 212 7.94 -0.21 -12.72
C SER A 212 7.58 0.73 -11.56
N ALA A 213 6.61 0.35 -10.73
CA ALA A 213 6.19 1.11 -9.55
C ALA A 213 7.32 1.39 -8.54
N LEU A 214 8.35 0.55 -8.50
CA LEU A 214 9.51 0.72 -7.62
C LEU A 214 10.53 1.75 -8.16
N VAL A 215 10.46 2.06 -9.45
CA VAL A 215 11.37 3.02 -10.10
C VAL A 215 10.82 4.44 -10.00
N GLY A 216 9.57 4.63 -10.36
CA GLY A 216 8.92 5.94 -10.25
C GLY A 216 7.75 6.12 -11.22
N PRO A 217 7.03 7.25 -11.09
CA PRO A 217 5.82 7.50 -11.89
C PRO A 217 6.04 7.51 -13.40
N ASP A 218 7.15 8.07 -13.86
CA ASP A 218 7.43 8.19 -15.29
C ASP A 218 7.77 6.81 -15.91
N GLU A 219 8.43 5.93 -15.16
CA GLU A 219 8.64 4.54 -15.57
C GLU A 219 7.33 3.76 -15.62
N VAL A 220 6.42 3.99 -14.65
CA VAL A 220 5.07 3.40 -14.67
C VAL A 220 4.33 3.84 -15.93
N ASP A 221 4.30 5.14 -16.22
CA ASP A 221 3.64 5.68 -17.42
C ASP A 221 4.22 5.06 -18.71
N SER A 222 5.55 4.91 -18.79
CA SER A 222 6.24 4.27 -19.90
C SER A 222 5.82 2.79 -20.05
N LYS A 223 5.91 2.00 -18.97
CA LYS A 223 5.60 0.57 -19.00
C LYS A 223 4.13 0.27 -19.24
N VAL A 224 3.23 1.07 -18.70
CA VAL A 224 1.80 0.94 -18.98
C VAL A 224 1.50 1.35 -20.42
N THR A 225 2.20 2.36 -20.97
CA THR A 225 2.09 2.70 -22.40
C THR A 225 2.50 1.53 -23.29
N GLU A 226 3.65 0.89 -23.01
CA GLU A 226 4.10 -0.31 -23.74
C GLU A 226 3.03 -1.43 -23.68
N LEU A 227 2.45 -1.64 -22.50
CA LEU A 227 1.42 -2.65 -22.26
C LEU A 227 0.15 -2.36 -23.05
N VAL A 228 -0.37 -1.12 -23.05
CA VAL A 228 -1.53 -0.69 -23.83
C VAL A 228 -1.26 -0.87 -25.33
N ASN A 229 -0.11 -0.41 -25.81
CA ASN A 229 0.27 -0.56 -27.23
C ASN A 229 0.35 -2.02 -27.64
N SER A 230 0.96 -2.88 -26.81
CA SER A 230 1.06 -4.32 -27.08
C SER A 230 -0.31 -4.98 -27.15
N ALA A 231 -1.21 -4.63 -26.22
CA ALA A 231 -2.58 -5.15 -26.21
C ALA A 231 -3.35 -4.75 -27.49
N MET A 232 -3.25 -3.50 -27.90
CA MET A 232 -3.89 -3.00 -29.12
C MET A 232 -3.32 -3.68 -30.38
N LEU A 233 -2.00 -3.82 -30.50
CA LEU A 233 -1.33 -4.47 -31.62
C LEU A 233 -1.69 -5.96 -31.74
N ARG A 234 -1.83 -6.65 -30.62
CA ARG A 234 -2.20 -8.07 -30.56
C ARG A 234 -3.71 -8.30 -30.58
N ASN A 235 -4.51 -7.24 -30.58
CA ASN A 235 -5.97 -7.29 -30.47
C ASN A 235 -6.45 -8.13 -29.27
N VAL A 236 -5.84 -7.91 -28.11
CA VAL A 236 -6.19 -8.57 -26.86
C VAL A 236 -6.70 -7.54 -25.83
N SER A 237 -7.25 -8.02 -24.72
CA SER A 237 -7.77 -7.16 -23.66
C SER A 237 -6.68 -6.78 -22.66
N LEU A 238 -6.87 -5.63 -22.02
CA LEU A 238 -6.20 -5.22 -20.80
C LEU A 238 -7.09 -5.62 -19.61
N LEU A 239 -6.52 -6.28 -18.62
CA LEU A 239 -7.19 -6.67 -17.40
C LEU A 239 -6.52 -5.96 -16.22
N SER A 240 -7.25 -5.08 -15.53
CA SER A 240 -6.90 -4.55 -14.22
C SER A 240 -7.63 -5.37 -13.16
N ILE A 241 -6.88 -6.09 -12.34
CA ILE A 241 -7.44 -7.03 -11.36
C ILE A 241 -7.63 -6.29 -10.03
N ASP A 242 -8.79 -6.47 -9.39
CA ASP A 242 -9.07 -6.04 -8.02
C ASP A 242 -9.28 -7.27 -7.14
N PHE A 243 -8.71 -7.26 -5.96
CA PHE A 243 -8.87 -8.31 -4.97
C PHE A 243 -9.60 -7.81 -3.74
N SER A 244 -10.35 -8.69 -3.11
CA SER A 244 -10.94 -8.44 -1.79
C SER A 244 -10.06 -9.06 -0.72
N ARG A 245 -9.69 -8.26 0.29
CA ARG A 245 -8.96 -8.73 1.48
C ARG A 245 -7.65 -9.47 1.16
N TYR A 246 -6.88 -8.96 0.21
CA TYR A 246 -5.70 -9.62 -0.34
C TYR A 246 -4.73 -10.07 0.75
N ASP A 247 -4.27 -9.14 1.63
CA ASP A 247 -3.36 -9.45 2.74
C ASP A 247 -3.88 -10.60 3.62
N ALA A 248 -5.19 -10.65 3.89
CA ALA A 248 -5.79 -11.69 4.72
C ALA A 248 -5.87 -13.05 4.01
N THR A 249 -5.95 -13.07 2.67
CA THR A 249 -6.10 -14.29 1.86
C THR A 249 -4.78 -14.88 1.38
N VAL A 250 -3.69 -14.12 1.36
CA VAL A 250 -2.34 -14.62 1.10
C VAL A 250 -1.85 -15.39 2.34
N LYS A 251 -2.21 -16.68 2.41
CA LYS A 251 -1.93 -17.57 3.55
C LYS A 251 -0.53 -18.20 3.48
N SER A 252 -0.21 -19.03 4.47
CA SER A 252 1.09 -19.64 4.72
C SER A 252 1.74 -20.22 3.47
N ARG A 253 1.02 -21.03 2.70
CA ARG A 253 1.55 -21.68 1.51
C ARG A 253 1.96 -20.68 0.43
N LEU A 254 1.13 -19.65 0.17
CA LEU A 254 1.46 -18.59 -0.78
C LEU A 254 2.64 -17.75 -0.30
N GLN A 255 2.66 -17.41 0.99
CA GLN A 255 3.79 -16.74 1.60
C GLN A 255 5.07 -17.58 1.44
N ARG A 256 4.99 -18.90 1.65
CA ARG A 256 6.13 -19.80 1.47
C ARG A 256 6.68 -19.74 0.04
N TYR A 257 5.83 -19.75 -0.98
CA TYR A 257 6.26 -19.60 -2.37
C TYR A 257 6.98 -18.27 -2.62
N ALA A 258 6.50 -17.19 -2.03
CA ALA A 258 7.17 -15.88 -2.15
C ALA A 258 8.55 -15.90 -1.46
N PHE A 259 8.65 -16.49 -0.27
CA PHE A 259 9.94 -16.63 0.43
C PHE A 259 10.88 -17.61 -0.26
N ASP A 260 10.40 -18.68 -0.90
CA ASP A 260 11.21 -19.58 -1.72
C ASP A 260 11.77 -18.86 -2.96
N TYR A 261 10.96 -17.99 -3.61
CA TYR A 261 11.46 -17.11 -4.67
C TYR A 261 12.57 -16.17 -4.15
N ILE A 262 12.37 -15.52 -3.01
CA ILE A 262 13.36 -14.65 -2.38
C ILE A 262 14.63 -15.43 -2.06
N LYS A 263 14.49 -16.62 -1.48
CA LYS A 263 15.56 -17.52 -1.09
C LYS A 263 16.45 -17.93 -2.27
N CYS A 264 15.83 -18.16 -3.44
CA CYS A 264 16.57 -18.43 -4.68
C CYS A 264 17.50 -17.28 -5.11
N LEU A 265 17.24 -16.05 -4.70
CA LEU A 265 18.09 -14.89 -5.06
C LEU A 265 19.28 -14.73 -4.13
N PHE A 266 19.17 -15.17 -2.87
CA PHE A 266 20.22 -15.01 -1.85
C PHE A 266 21.18 -16.20 -1.81
N GLN A 267 22.41 -15.94 -1.39
CA GLN A 267 23.41 -16.98 -1.18
C GLN A 267 22.93 -17.99 -0.15
N LYS A 268 23.26 -19.28 -0.37
CA LYS A 268 22.79 -20.40 0.45
C LYS A 268 23.12 -20.29 1.94
N SER A 269 24.22 -19.59 2.27
CA SER A 269 24.63 -19.35 3.67
C SER A 269 23.63 -18.51 4.48
N TYR A 270 22.68 -17.84 3.82
CA TYR A 270 21.65 -17.01 4.46
C TYR A 270 20.25 -17.63 4.43
N HIS A 271 20.12 -18.84 3.93
CA HIS A 271 18.81 -19.49 3.77
C HIS A 271 18.10 -19.74 5.10
N ASP A 272 18.85 -20.10 6.15
CA ASP A 272 18.29 -20.33 7.49
C ASP A 272 17.73 -19.03 8.10
N GLU A 273 18.41 -17.88 7.88
CA GLU A 273 17.90 -16.59 8.31
C GLU A 273 16.61 -16.24 7.55
N ILE A 274 16.52 -16.51 6.25
CA ILE A 274 15.30 -16.28 5.46
C ILE A 274 14.16 -17.21 5.91
N ASP A 275 14.45 -18.47 6.23
CA ASP A 275 13.46 -19.41 6.78
C ASP A 275 12.95 -18.93 8.15
N TYR A 276 13.81 -18.37 8.99
CA TYR A 276 13.42 -17.73 10.25
C TYR A 276 12.50 -16.51 9.99
N LEU A 277 12.84 -15.65 9.05
CA LEU A 277 12.02 -14.50 8.70
C LEU A 277 10.65 -14.92 8.15
N TYR A 278 10.59 -15.96 7.31
CA TYR A 278 9.32 -16.55 6.86
C TYR A 278 8.49 -17.06 8.05
N HIS A 279 9.11 -17.80 8.98
CA HIS A 279 8.42 -18.31 10.16
C HIS A 279 7.81 -17.16 10.96
N ARG A 280 8.60 -16.13 11.26
CA ARG A 280 8.11 -14.94 11.98
C ARG A 280 7.03 -14.18 11.22
N PHE A 281 7.19 -14.01 9.90
CA PHE A 281 6.21 -13.35 9.04
C PHE A 281 4.86 -14.06 9.07
N ASN A 282 4.85 -15.37 9.13
CA ASN A 282 3.65 -16.22 9.05
C ASN A 282 2.98 -16.50 10.41
N THR A 283 3.73 -16.48 11.52
CA THR A 283 3.23 -16.95 12.83
C THR A 283 3.35 -15.95 13.96
N MET A 284 3.74 -14.70 13.65
CA MET A 284 3.89 -13.65 14.64
C MET A 284 2.58 -13.39 15.38
N PRO A 285 2.51 -13.54 16.72
CA PRO A 285 1.29 -13.28 17.46
C PRO A 285 0.86 -11.81 17.32
N LEU A 286 -0.46 -11.56 17.38
CA LEU A 286 -1.05 -10.21 17.30
C LEU A 286 -1.80 -9.91 18.59
N ILE A 287 -1.43 -8.83 19.26
CA ILE A 287 -2.18 -8.26 20.40
C ILE A 287 -3.33 -7.43 19.85
N THR A 288 -4.54 -7.79 20.29
CA THR A 288 -5.81 -7.14 19.96
C THR A 288 -6.58 -6.78 21.24
N PRO A 289 -7.67 -6.01 21.18
CA PRO A 289 -8.52 -5.79 22.33
C PRO A 289 -9.12 -7.07 22.93
N ASP A 290 -9.26 -8.13 22.15
CA ASP A 290 -9.81 -9.41 22.61
C ASP A 290 -8.78 -10.38 23.18
N GLY A 291 -7.48 -10.02 23.16
CA GLY A 291 -6.39 -10.86 23.63
C GLY A 291 -5.28 -11.04 22.59
N ILE A 292 -4.44 -12.08 22.80
CA ILE A 292 -3.33 -12.41 21.92
C ILE A 292 -3.75 -13.48 20.92
N MET A 293 -3.87 -13.11 19.67
CA MET A 293 -4.13 -14.05 18.57
C MET A 293 -2.84 -14.74 18.17
N LYS A 294 -2.90 -16.05 18.00
CA LYS A 294 -1.74 -16.92 17.68
C LYS A 294 -2.09 -17.85 16.53
N GLY A 295 -1.07 -18.35 15.85
CA GLY A 295 -1.20 -19.31 14.75
C GLY A 295 -0.72 -18.74 13.44
N SER A 296 -0.85 -19.52 12.39
CA SER A 296 -0.55 -19.10 11.02
C SER A 296 -1.58 -18.09 10.53
N HIS A 297 -1.13 -17.07 9.85
CA HIS A 297 -2.00 -15.95 9.46
C HIS A 297 -1.66 -15.39 8.08
N GLY A 298 -2.52 -14.50 7.56
CA GLY A 298 -2.28 -13.72 6.35
C GLY A 298 -1.09 -12.77 6.47
N VAL A 299 -0.88 -11.92 5.49
CA VAL A 299 0.27 -11.01 5.41
C VAL A 299 0.20 -9.92 6.50
N PRO A 300 1.18 -9.78 7.40
CA PRO A 300 1.19 -8.76 8.44
C PRO A 300 1.54 -7.40 7.84
N SER A 301 0.55 -6.50 7.72
CA SER A 301 0.66 -5.21 7.02
C SER A 301 1.75 -4.25 7.52
N GLY A 302 2.41 -4.55 8.64
CA GLY A 302 3.51 -3.75 9.20
C GLY A 302 4.90 -4.34 9.00
N SER A 303 5.02 -5.54 8.43
CA SER A 303 6.31 -6.12 8.03
C SER A 303 6.92 -5.33 6.87
N THR A 304 8.25 -5.32 6.80
CA THR A 304 8.99 -4.76 5.68
C THR A 304 8.73 -5.53 4.39
N PHE A 305 8.45 -6.83 4.47
CA PHE A 305 8.21 -7.70 3.32
C PHE A 305 6.77 -7.66 2.78
N THR A 306 5.81 -7.01 3.44
CA THR A 306 4.39 -7.01 3.05
C THR A 306 4.20 -6.83 1.54
N ASN A 307 4.66 -5.71 1.00
CA ASN A 307 4.45 -5.42 -0.43
C ASN A 307 5.21 -6.36 -1.35
N GLU A 308 6.39 -6.85 -0.96
CA GLU A 308 7.17 -7.77 -1.77
C GLU A 308 6.53 -9.15 -1.82
N VAL A 309 6.06 -9.67 -0.68
CA VAL A 309 5.36 -10.96 -0.62
C VAL A 309 4.09 -10.89 -1.46
N ASP A 310 3.27 -9.87 -1.29
CA ASP A 310 2.04 -9.66 -2.05
C ASP A 310 2.30 -9.60 -3.55
N SER A 311 3.29 -8.79 -3.96
CA SER A 311 3.64 -8.64 -5.38
C SER A 311 4.19 -9.94 -5.98
N ILE A 312 5.06 -10.66 -5.25
CA ILE A 312 5.65 -11.91 -5.74
C ILE A 312 4.57 -13.00 -5.85
N VAL A 313 3.65 -13.09 -4.88
CA VAL A 313 2.54 -14.05 -4.94
C VAL A 313 1.67 -13.80 -6.17
N GLN A 314 1.25 -12.56 -6.39
CA GLN A 314 0.46 -12.20 -7.57
C GLN A 314 1.21 -12.52 -8.87
N TYR A 315 2.50 -12.19 -8.93
CA TYR A 315 3.35 -12.49 -10.08
C TYR A 315 3.48 -13.98 -10.32
N LEU A 316 3.77 -14.79 -9.29
CA LEU A 316 3.93 -16.22 -9.42
C LEU A 316 2.64 -16.89 -9.93
N ILE A 317 1.47 -16.55 -9.38
CA ILE A 317 0.19 -17.08 -9.86
C ILE A 317 -0.04 -16.66 -11.32
N SER A 318 0.20 -15.39 -11.64
CA SER A 318 0.03 -14.87 -13.01
C SER A 318 0.86 -15.64 -14.03
N VAL A 319 2.16 -15.81 -13.77
CA VAL A 319 3.07 -16.45 -14.75
C VAL A 319 2.91 -17.98 -14.80
N ASN A 320 2.51 -18.61 -13.69
CA ASN A 320 2.21 -20.03 -13.64
C ASN A 320 0.87 -20.37 -14.31
N SER A 321 -0.06 -19.44 -14.38
CA SER A 321 -1.35 -19.64 -15.06
C SER A 321 -1.22 -19.97 -16.54
N LYS A 322 -0.14 -19.48 -17.19
CA LYS A 322 0.13 -19.61 -18.64
C LYS A 322 -0.88 -18.88 -19.54
N TYR A 323 -1.81 -18.11 -18.96
CA TYR A 323 -2.85 -17.38 -19.70
C TYR A 323 -2.52 -15.91 -19.95
N ILE A 324 -1.49 -15.38 -19.28
CA ILE A 324 -1.03 -13.98 -19.35
C ILE A 324 0.28 -13.92 -20.15
N PHE A 325 0.46 -12.86 -20.92
CA PHE A 325 1.75 -12.57 -21.54
C PHE A 325 2.73 -12.05 -20.49
N LYS A 326 3.74 -12.84 -20.14
CA LYS A 326 4.68 -12.58 -19.04
C LYS A 326 5.43 -11.26 -19.16
N GLU A 327 5.69 -10.82 -20.39
CA GLU A 327 6.34 -9.55 -20.71
C GLU A 327 5.41 -8.34 -20.55
N ASN A 328 4.10 -8.56 -20.47
CA ASN A 328 3.05 -7.54 -20.47
C ASN A 328 2.23 -7.59 -19.17
N ILE A 329 2.90 -7.42 -18.05
CA ILE A 329 2.29 -7.39 -16.73
C ILE A 329 2.97 -6.32 -15.86
N GLN A 330 2.19 -5.59 -15.06
CA GLN A 330 2.67 -4.70 -14.02
C GLN A 330 1.99 -5.04 -12.71
N ILE A 331 2.76 -5.14 -11.62
CA ILE A 331 2.25 -5.55 -10.30
C ILE A 331 2.89 -4.70 -9.19
N GLN A 332 2.05 -4.30 -8.23
CA GLN A 332 2.48 -3.67 -6.99
C GLN A 332 1.51 -4.02 -5.84
N GLY A 333 1.91 -4.98 -5.00
CA GLY A 333 1.03 -5.52 -3.96
C GLY A 333 -0.13 -6.30 -4.58
N ASP A 334 -1.35 -5.91 -4.23
CA ASP A 334 -2.61 -6.40 -4.77
C ASP A 334 -3.01 -5.74 -6.10
N ASP A 335 -2.37 -4.64 -6.46
CA ASP A 335 -2.68 -3.90 -7.69
C ASP A 335 -1.91 -4.50 -8.88
N GLY A 336 -2.63 -4.94 -9.89
CA GLY A 336 -2.06 -5.58 -11.06
C GLY A 336 -2.80 -5.27 -12.35
N VAL A 337 -2.03 -5.13 -13.44
CA VAL A 337 -2.56 -4.97 -14.80
C VAL A 337 -1.79 -5.82 -15.79
N CYS A 338 -2.49 -6.48 -16.71
CA CYS A 338 -1.86 -7.32 -17.72
C CYS A 338 -2.61 -7.29 -19.06
N ALA A 339 -1.89 -7.66 -20.12
CA ALA A 339 -2.50 -7.95 -21.42
C ALA A 339 -2.84 -9.44 -21.51
N ILE A 340 -4.07 -9.74 -21.93
CA ILE A 340 -4.62 -11.10 -21.91
C ILE A 340 -5.62 -11.33 -23.06
N PRO A 341 -5.59 -12.48 -23.73
CA PRO A 341 -6.69 -12.88 -24.62
C PRO A 341 -8.02 -12.91 -23.86
N LYS A 342 -9.07 -12.34 -24.45
CA LYS A 342 -10.38 -12.19 -23.79
C LYS A 342 -10.91 -13.53 -23.25
N ASP A 343 -10.74 -14.62 -23.99
CA ASP A 343 -11.23 -15.95 -23.62
C ASP A 343 -10.49 -16.58 -22.43
N ASN A 344 -9.39 -15.96 -21.98
CA ASN A 344 -8.60 -16.44 -20.86
C ASN A 344 -8.90 -15.72 -19.54
N ILE A 345 -9.73 -14.70 -19.52
CA ILE A 345 -10.01 -13.88 -18.32
C ILE A 345 -10.55 -14.74 -17.19
N GLU A 346 -11.60 -15.53 -17.45
CA GLU A 346 -12.19 -16.45 -16.46
C GLU A 346 -11.17 -17.48 -15.94
N ARG A 347 -10.28 -17.94 -16.81
CA ARG A 347 -9.23 -18.90 -16.44
C ARG A 347 -8.19 -18.27 -15.52
N VAL A 348 -7.88 -16.98 -15.72
CA VAL A 348 -6.99 -16.23 -14.83
C VAL A 348 -7.66 -15.98 -13.50
N PHE A 349 -8.91 -15.57 -13.46
CA PHE A 349 -9.67 -15.44 -12.21
C PHE A 349 -9.70 -16.76 -11.45
N LYS A 350 -9.98 -17.86 -12.16
CA LYS A 350 -9.93 -19.20 -11.58
C LYS A 350 -8.54 -19.54 -11.03
N SER A 351 -7.46 -19.16 -11.71
CA SER A 351 -6.10 -19.40 -11.22
C SER A 351 -5.84 -18.73 -9.89
N TYR A 352 -6.39 -17.53 -9.64
CA TYR A 352 -6.28 -16.85 -8.34
C TYR A 352 -7.18 -17.50 -7.28
N THR A 353 -8.43 -17.80 -7.63
CA THR A 353 -9.39 -18.39 -6.68
C THR A 353 -9.02 -19.82 -6.27
N ASP A 354 -8.42 -20.59 -7.17
CA ASP A 354 -7.89 -21.94 -6.85
C ASP A 354 -6.76 -21.88 -5.80
N HIS A 355 -6.10 -20.72 -5.62
CA HIS A 355 -5.12 -20.47 -4.58
C HIS A 355 -5.69 -19.79 -3.32
N GLY A 356 -7.02 -19.61 -3.25
CA GLY A 356 -7.70 -19.02 -2.12
C GLY A 356 -7.75 -17.49 -2.11
N LEU A 357 -7.30 -16.83 -3.18
CA LEU A 357 -7.46 -15.38 -3.32
C LEU A 357 -8.88 -15.05 -3.78
N ILE A 358 -9.39 -13.91 -3.31
CA ILE A 358 -10.76 -13.48 -3.63
C ILE A 358 -10.70 -12.38 -4.69
N VAL A 359 -10.94 -12.74 -5.95
CA VAL A 359 -11.05 -11.77 -7.05
C VAL A 359 -12.36 -11.01 -6.93
N ASN A 360 -12.30 -9.70 -7.01
CA ASN A 360 -13.46 -8.82 -7.09
C ASN A 360 -13.79 -8.53 -8.55
N GLU A 361 -14.61 -9.37 -9.15
CA GLU A 361 -14.93 -9.30 -10.57
C GLU A 361 -15.63 -7.98 -10.94
N ASP A 362 -16.55 -7.49 -10.09
CA ASP A 362 -17.29 -6.24 -10.31
C ASP A 362 -16.39 -4.99 -10.34
N LYS A 363 -15.26 -5.03 -9.64
CA LYS A 363 -14.27 -3.94 -9.62
C LYS A 363 -13.12 -4.18 -10.57
N SER A 364 -12.89 -5.40 -10.99
CA SER A 364 -11.93 -5.72 -12.04
C SER A 364 -12.38 -5.11 -13.38
N LYS A 365 -11.45 -4.54 -14.11
CA LYS A 365 -11.76 -3.84 -15.37
C LYS A 365 -11.14 -4.54 -16.54
N VAL A 366 -11.94 -4.73 -17.58
CA VAL A 366 -11.51 -5.28 -18.88
C VAL A 366 -11.77 -4.24 -19.97
N SER A 367 -10.74 -3.89 -20.73
CA SER A 367 -10.84 -2.95 -21.85
C SER A 367 -9.82 -3.29 -22.94
N GLN A 368 -9.99 -2.75 -24.14
CA GLN A 368 -9.03 -2.93 -25.23
C GLN A 368 -7.98 -1.82 -25.30
N ASN A 369 -8.29 -0.63 -24.78
CA ASN A 369 -7.47 0.58 -24.94
C ASN A 369 -7.23 1.33 -23.63
N SER A 370 -7.72 0.82 -22.51
CA SER A 370 -7.59 1.48 -21.23
C SER A 370 -7.41 0.50 -20.08
N CYS A 371 -6.78 0.97 -18.98
CA CYS A 371 -6.64 0.19 -17.75
C CYS A 371 -6.56 1.12 -16.54
N THR A 372 -6.66 0.53 -15.36
CA THR A 372 -6.41 1.22 -14.09
C THR A 372 -5.24 0.54 -13.41
N TYR A 373 -4.24 1.32 -12.98
CA TYR A 373 -3.09 0.83 -12.23
C TYR A 373 -2.60 1.90 -11.26
N LEU A 374 -2.29 1.53 -10.03
CA LEU A 374 -1.87 2.44 -8.96
C LEU A 374 -2.83 3.63 -8.78
N GLN A 375 -4.13 3.32 -8.85
CA GLN A 375 -5.22 4.30 -8.68
C GLN A 375 -5.24 5.40 -9.75
N LYS A 376 -4.57 5.21 -10.87
CA LYS A 376 -4.58 6.08 -12.04
C LYS A 376 -5.26 5.37 -13.21
N TYR A 377 -5.98 6.16 -13.99
CA TYR A 377 -6.59 5.72 -15.24
C TYR A 377 -5.65 5.98 -16.40
N TYR A 378 -5.42 4.98 -17.24
CA TYR A 378 -4.62 5.04 -18.44
C TYR A 378 -5.50 4.70 -19.65
N CYS A 379 -5.49 5.56 -20.68
CA CYS A 379 -6.27 5.35 -21.90
C CYS A 379 -5.55 5.93 -23.10
N SER A 380 -5.57 5.21 -24.21
CA SER A 380 -4.95 5.66 -25.47
C SER A 380 -5.47 7.01 -25.95
N ASP A 381 -6.70 7.40 -25.55
CA ASP A 381 -7.31 8.70 -25.90
C ASP A 381 -6.58 9.89 -25.27
N TYR A 382 -5.83 9.66 -24.18
CA TYR A 382 -5.10 10.69 -23.43
C TYR A 382 -3.59 10.60 -23.64
N ARG A 383 -3.18 10.27 -24.84
CA ARG A 383 -1.75 10.20 -25.20
C ARG A 383 -1.16 11.59 -25.33
N GLY A 384 -0.03 11.81 -24.66
CA GLY A 384 0.74 13.04 -24.79
C GLY A 384 1.44 13.19 -26.14
N SER A 385 1.95 14.38 -26.44
CA SER A 385 2.71 14.68 -27.67
C SER A 385 3.98 13.84 -27.84
N ASN A 386 4.55 13.36 -26.72
CA ASN A 386 5.70 12.45 -26.68
C ASN A 386 5.33 10.96 -26.92
N GLY A 387 4.06 10.67 -27.17
CA GLY A 387 3.56 9.31 -27.40
C GLY A 387 3.28 8.51 -26.11
N ILE A 388 3.55 9.06 -24.93
CA ILE A 388 3.31 8.39 -23.63
C ILE A 388 1.87 8.62 -23.18
N ILE A 389 1.25 7.58 -22.63
CA ILE A 389 -0.03 7.65 -21.94
C ILE A 389 0.26 7.97 -20.48
N GLY A 390 0.02 9.21 -20.07
CA GLY A 390 0.18 9.60 -18.68
C GLY A 390 -0.95 9.09 -17.79
N GLY A 391 -0.62 8.57 -16.61
CA GLY A 391 -1.60 8.09 -15.65
C GLY A 391 -2.44 9.22 -15.06
N ILE A 392 -3.74 9.19 -15.29
CA ILE A 392 -4.70 10.22 -14.86
C ILE A 392 -5.15 9.89 -13.44
N TYR A 393 -4.74 10.72 -12.49
CA TYR A 393 -5.21 10.63 -11.10
C TYR A 393 -6.51 11.42 -10.93
N PRO A 394 -7.56 10.85 -10.29
CA PRO A 394 -8.85 11.51 -10.16
C PRO A 394 -8.77 12.83 -9.40
N VAL A 395 -9.34 13.91 -9.98
CA VAL A 395 -9.31 15.25 -9.36
C VAL A 395 -10.16 15.34 -8.10
N TYR A 396 -11.28 14.62 -8.01
CA TYR A 396 -12.05 14.56 -6.77
C TYR A 396 -11.30 13.87 -5.65
N ARG A 397 -10.49 12.85 -5.94
CA ARG A 397 -9.63 12.23 -4.94
C ARG A 397 -8.52 13.17 -4.47
N ALA A 398 -7.96 13.96 -5.36
CA ALA A 398 -7.02 15.01 -5.00
C ALA A 398 -7.70 16.06 -4.10
N LEU A 399 -8.91 16.49 -4.44
CA LEU A 399 -9.69 17.45 -3.67
C LEU A 399 -9.96 16.95 -2.23
N ILE A 400 -10.36 15.69 -2.05
CA ILE A 400 -10.51 15.09 -0.72
C ILE A 400 -9.23 15.26 0.09
N ARG A 401 -8.06 14.97 -0.49
CA ARG A 401 -6.76 15.05 0.19
C ARG A 401 -6.28 16.46 0.44
N LEU A 402 -6.71 17.42 -0.36
CA LEU A 402 -6.44 18.85 -0.16
C LEU A 402 -7.26 19.42 1.00
N VAL A 403 -8.46 18.92 1.22
CA VAL A 403 -9.40 19.39 2.25
C VAL A 403 -9.27 18.65 3.56
N TYR A 404 -9.16 17.31 3.52
CA TYR A 404 -9.14 16.44 4.70
C TYR A 404 -7.78 15.79 4.94
N GLN A 405 -7.42 15.64 6.21
CA GLN A 405 -6.23 14.94 6.65
C GLN A 405 -6.59 13.55 7.22
N GLU A 406 -5.70 12.58 7.04
CA GLU A 406 -5.79 11.26 7.65
C GLU A 406 -5.39 11.33 9.14
N ARG A 407 -4.35 12.10 9.43
CA ARG A 407 -3.80 12.26 10.78
C ARG A 407 -3.22 13.65 10.95
N TRP A 408 -3.10 14.08 12.19
CA TRP A 408 -2.32 15.26 12.51
C TRP A 408 -0.84 14.99 12.26
N THR A 409 -0.15 15.98 11.72
CA THR A 409 1.30 15.93 11.53
C THR A 409 1.92 17.09 12.32
N ASN A 410 2.86 16.76 13.19
CA ASN A 410 3.69 17.78 13.82
C ASN A 410 4.78 18.20 12.83
N PHE A 411 4.62 19.36 12.22
CA PHE A 411 5.57 19.87 11.22
C PHE A 411 6.85 20.43 11.87
N GLU A 412 6.85 20.71 13.16
CA GLU A 412 8.06 21.07 13.91
C GLU A 412 9.09 19.92 13.92
N ASP A 413 8.63 18.66 13.89
CA ASP A 413 9.50 17.49 13.76
C ASP A 413 10.32 17.51 12.45
N PHE A 414 9.93 18.31 11.46
CA PHE A 414 10.63 18.50 10.19
C PHE A 414 11.44 19.81 10.12
N GLY A 415 11.40 20.63 11.17
CA GLY A 415 12.06 21.93 11.20
C GLY A 415 11.48 22.96 10.21
N ILE A 416 10.22 22.81 9.82
CA ILE A 416 9.54 23.71 8.85
C ILE A 416 8.31 24.35 9.46
N LEU A 417 7.90 25.49 8.89
CA LEU A 417 6.67 26.17 9.28
C LEU A 417 5.43 25.43 8.72
N GLY A 418 4.32 25.53 9.44
CA GLY A 418 3.06 24.91 9.01
C GLY A 418 2.61 25.34 7.62
N LYS A 419 2.80 26.62 7.24
CA LYS A 419 2.50 27.14 5.89
C LYS A 419 3.31 26.38 4.82
N ASP A 420 4.61 26.15 5.05
CA ASP A 420 5.49 25.49 4.08
C ASP A 420 5.13 23.99 3.97
N TYR A 421 4.83 23.34 5.11
CA TYR A 421 4.35 21.98 5.12
C TYR A 421 3.09 21.79 4.26
N TYR A 422 2.08 22.66 4.43
CA TYR A 422 0.83 22.53 3.69
C TYR A 422 0.97 22.95 2.22
N SER A 423 1.87 23.88 1.89
CA SER A 423 2.20 24.23 0.51
C SER A 423 2.85 23.04 -0.22
N ILE A 424 3.88 22.44 0.37
CA ILE A 424 4.56 21.25 -0.18
C ILE A 424 3.55 20.10 -0.34
N ARG A 425 2.71 19.89 0.67
CA ARG A 425 1.65 18.87 0.62
C ARG A 425 0.68 19.12 -0.53
N ALA A 426 0.22 20.35 -0.73
CA ALA A 426 -0.70 20.70 -1.81
C ALA A 426 -0.05 20.49 -3.18
N ILE A 427 1.19 20.95 -3.37
CA ILE A 427 1.96 20.73 -4.61
C ILE A 427 2.10 19.26 -4.92
N THR A 428 2.48 18.44 -3.92
CA THR A 428 2.65 16.99 -4.10
C THR A 428 1.34 16.29 -4.49
N ILE A 429 0.20 16.75 -3.96
CA ILE A 429 -1.11 16.21 -4.34
C ILE A 429 -1.48 16.63 -5.76
N LEU A 430 -1.27 17.91 -6.12
CA LEU A 430 -1.57 18.44 -7.45
C LEU A 430 -0.69 17.81 -8.53
N GLU A 431 0.58 17.54 -8.24
CA GLU A 431 1.50 16.86 -9.16
C GLU A 431 0.98 15.50 -9.64
N ASN A 432 0.29 14.75 -8.77
CA ASN A 432 -0.33 13.49 -9.17
C ASN A 432 -1.37 13.67 -10.28
N CYS A 433 -1.98 14.87 -10.39
CA CYS A 433 -3.01 15.19 -11.38
C CYS A 433 -2.44 15.77 -12.68
N LYS A 434 -1.12 15.85 -12.85
CA LYS A 434 -0.45 16.52 -14.00
C LYS A 434 -0.96 16.08 -15.38
N HIS A 435 -1.44 14.86 -15.51
CA HIS A 435 -1.98 14.31 -16.75
C HIS A 435 -3.51 14.39 -16.86
N HIS A 436 -4.20 14.91 -15.83
CA HIS A 436 -5.65 15.04 -15.88
C HIS A 436 -6.07 16.16 -16.83
N PRO A 437 -7.08 15.95 -17.70
CA PRO A 437 -7.57 17.00 -18.62
C PRO A 437 -7.96 18.31 -17.94
N LEU A 438 -8.41 18.24 -16.67
CA LEU A 438 -8.76 19.42 -15.86
C LEU A 438 -7.67 19.85 -14.87
N PHE A 439 -6.43 19.46 -15.10
CA PHE A 439 -5.32 19.82 -14.18
C PHE A 439 -5.22 21.33 -13.97
N THR A 440 -5.22 22.09 -15.04
CA THR A 440 -5.15 23.56 -14.98
C THR A 440 -6.31 24.17 -14.21
N GLU A 441 -7.52 23.64 -14.40
CA GLU A 441 -8.71 24.13 -13.70
C GLU A 441 -8.66 23.80 -12.20
N LEU A 442 -8.17 22.60 -11.84
CA LEU A 442 -7.94 22.21 -10.45
C LEU A 442 -6.92 23.13 -9.78
N VAL A 443 -5.77 23.38 -10.43
CA VAL A 443 -4.72 24.27 -9.91
C VAL A 443 -5.25 25.70 -9.70
N LYS A 444 -5.94 26.28 -10.69
CA LYS A 444 -6.55 27.61 -10.57
C LYS A 444 -7.55 27.66 -9.42
N PHE A 445 -8.37 26.63 -9.29
CA PHE A 445 -9.34 26.53 -8.21
C PHE A 445 -8.67 26.51 -6.83
N VAL A 446 -7.63 25.67 -6.64
CA VAL A 446 -6.90 25.58 -5.38
C VAL A 446 -6.20 26.92 -5.05
N ILE A 447 -5.62 27.60 -6.04
CA ILE A 447 -5.03 28.93 -5.86
C ILE A 447 -6.08 29.95 -5.42
N SER A 448 -7.29 29.92 -5.99
CA SER A 448 -8.36 30.86 -5.62
C SER A 448 -8.84 30.68 -4.17
N LEU A 449 -8.67 29.49 -3.60
CA LEU A 449 -9.00 29.19 -2.21
C LEU A 449 -7.84 29.47 -1.24
N ASP A 450 -6.66 29.83 -1.75
CA ASP A 450 -5.49 30.06 -0.91
C ASP A 450 -5.57 31.39 -0.16
N LYS A 451 -6.06 31.33 1.07
CA LYS A 451 -6.19 32.47 1.97
C LYS A 451 -4.85 33.10 2.36
N TYR A 452 -3.78 32.29 2.37
CA TYR A 452 -2.48 32.73 2.90
C TYR A 452 -1.53 33.20 1.79
N ASN A 453 -2.02 33.23 0.54
CA ASN A 453 -1.23 33.62 -0.62
C ASN A 453 0.14 32.94 -0.61
N LEU A 454 0.09 31.61 -0.50
CA LEU A 454 1.26 30.74 -0.39
C LEU A 454 2.08 30.88 -1.68
N LYS A 455 2.94 31.89 -1.68
CA LYS A 455 3.89 32.10 -2.77
C LYS A 455 4.82 30.89 -2.78
N TYR A 456 5.00 30.31 -3.96
CA TYR A 456 6.06 29.35 -4.17
C TYR A 456 7.37 30.00 -3.70
N SER A 457 8.08 29.34 -2.77
CA SER A 457 9.45 29.75 -2.48
C SER A 457 10.24 29.64 -3.78
N GLN A 458 10.85 30.75 -4.18
CA GLN A 458 11.81 30.74 -5.27
C GLN A 458 13.01 29.88 -4.95
#